data_cd19a0c384a06181bb245efeacef85e7
#
_entry.id   cd19a0c384a06181bb245efeacef85e7
#
_cell.length_a   1.000
_cell.length_b   1.000
_cell.length_c   1.000
_cell.angle_alpha   90.00
_cell.angle_beta   90.00
_cell.angle_gamma   90.00
#
_symmetry.space_group_name_H-M   'P 1'
#
loop_
_entity.id
_entity.type
_entity.pdbx_description
1 polymer ?
#
loop_
_entity_poly.entity_id
_entity_poly.type
_entity_poly.pdbx_seq_one_letter_code
_entity_poly.pdbx_strand_id
1 'polypeptide(L)'
;MMDIDAAFAPAAAAVAAGQIPGVTLGVVTRDGHIATRTAGLAQKEPEAEPLTAAHWFDLASVSKVIATTSMILTLADQGRIDLDRPLTDAIPDLRQYDVANAAERRLTFRDCLVHRTFLPAVEPIYTYGDDPARLRAFVLQREWRDGPAVYSDINFILLGIAIERITGASLADWPLGPDLSFGPPPGPAVATERCAWRGRVLKGEVHDENCAAMGGATGHAGLFGTVAGVLDFARGVLDGSGLSPAALGAILTPVNGPRTCGWEVRHADWSGGQRCSPATIGHTGFTGTGLWIDPERGLAWTLLTNRVHPTRHRDSGIFTLRPAVGDAVIAAAR
;
A
#
# COMPACT_ATOMS: atom_id res chain seq x y z
N MET A 1 4.66 24.01 -16.68
CA MET A 1 5.01 23.94 -15.23
C MET A 1 3.73 23.72 -14.46
N MET A 2 3.68 22.71 -13.56
CA MET A 2 2.48 22.40 -12.79
C MET A 2 2.13 23.50 -11.79
N ASP A 3 0.87 23.88 -11.72
CA ASP A 3 0.35 24.73 -10.63
C ASP A 3 -0.02 23.85 -9.43
N ILE A 4 0.97 23.58 -8.58
CA ILE A 4 0.81 22.71 -7.42
C ILE A 4 -0.16 23.29 -6.37
N ASP A 5 -0.30 24.62 -6.32
CA ASP A 5 -1.23 25.24 -5.36
C ASP A 5 -2.68 25.02 -5.78
N ALA A 6 -2.98 25.10 -7.09
CA ALA A 6 -4.29 24.73 -7.62
C ALA A 6 -4.58 23.22 -7.42
N ALA A 7 -3.58 22.35 -7.63
CA ALA A 7 -3.72 20.91 -7.38
C ALA A 7 -3.97 20.58 -5.89
N PHE A 8 -3.38 21.36 -4.97
CA PHE A 8 -3.47 21.17 -3.53
C PHE A 8 -4.75 21.75 -2.89
N ALA A 9 -5.46 22.63 -3.60
CA ALA A 9 -6.62 23.37 -3.04
C ALA A 9 -7.68 22.47 -2.35
N PRO A 10 -8.10 21.31 -2.92
CA PRO A 10 -9.06 20.43 -2.23
C PRO A 10 -8.52 19.87 -0.91
N ALA A 11 -7.22 19.54 -0.85
CA ALA A 11 -6.58 19.00 0.34
C ALA A 11 -6.42 20.08 1.43
N ALA A 12 -6.03 21.30 1.05
CA ALA A 12 -5.98 22.44 1.95
C ALA A 12 -7.35 22.77 2.57
N ALA A 13 -8.41 22.71 1.76
CA ALA A 13 -9.78 22.92 2.23
C ALA A 13 -10.21 21.84 3.26
N ALA A 14 -9.85 20.58 3.04
CA ALA A 14 -10.15 19.49 3.96
C ALA A 14 -9.45 19.65 5.33
N VAL A 15 -8.20 20.15 5.33
CA VAL A 15 -7.48 20.50 6.58
C VAL A 15 -8.14 21.69 7.27
N ALA A 16 -8.45 22.76 6.54
CA ALA A 16 -9.09 23.95 7.10
C ALA A 16 -10.47 23.66 7.70
N ALA A 17 -11.21 22.73 7.08
CA ALA A 17 -12.50 22.24 7.60
C ALA A 17 -12.36 21.25 8.76
N GLY A 18 -11.14 20.88 9.15
CA GLY A 18 -10.86 19.91 10.23
C GLY A 18 -11.24 18.46 9.87
N GLN A 19 -11.48 18.15 8.60
CA GLN A 19 -11.81 16.79 8.14
C GLN A 19 -10.64 15.84 8.30
N ILE A 20 -9.43 16.30 8.01
CA ILE A 20 -8.17 15.56 8.23
C ILE A 20 -7.20 16.43 9.03
N PRO A 21 -6.35 15.82 9.90
CA PRO A 21 -5.38 16.61 10.68
C PRO A 21 -4.29 17.24 9.83
N GLY A 22 -3.73 16.47 8.91
CA GLY A 22 -2.63 16.89 8.06
C GLY A 22 -2.60 16.15 6.72
N VAL A 23 -1.94 16.77 5.75
CA VAL A 23 -1.82 16.24 4.39
C VAL A 23 -0.54 16.71 3.72
N THR A 24 0.08 15.82 2.97
CA THR A 24 1.12 16.13 1.99
C THR A 24 0.68 15.61 0.62
N LEU A 25 0.64 16.49 -0.37
CA LEU A 25 0.50 16.15 -1.79
C LEU A 25 1.89 16.20 -2.43
N GLY A 26 2.24 15.16 -3.16
CA GLY A 26 3.41 15.13 -4.02
C GLY A 26 3.02 14.77 -5.44
N VAL A 27 3.69 15.38 -6.41
CA VAL A 27 3.52 15.09 -7.84
C VAL A 27 4.90 14.96 -8.46
N VAL A 28 5.07 14.00 -9.35
CA VAL A 28 6.29 13.79 -10.14
C VAL A 28 5.95 13.54 -11.59
N THR A 29 6.76 14.08 -12.49
CA THR A 29 6.67 13.81 -13.92
C THR A 29 7.76 12.81 -14.35
N ARG A 30 7.60 12.20 -15.53
CA ARG A 30 8.57 11.24 -16.08
C ARG A 30 9.97 11.81 -16.26
N ASP A 31 10.07 13.09 -16.57
CA ASP A 31 11.34 13.83 -16.72
C ASP A 31 11.96 14.25 -15.36
N GLY A 32 11.34 13.85 -14.24
CA GLY A 32 11.88 14.06 -12.90
C GLY A 32 11.49 15.37 -12.23
N HIS A 33 10.60 16.16 -12.80
CA HIS A 33 10.06 17.33 -12.11
C HIS A 33 9.22 16.91 -10.90
N ILE A 34 9.54 17.45 -9.73
CA ILE A 34 8.83 17.19 -8.47
C ILE A 34 8.22 18.48 -7.95
N ALA A 35 6.96 18.41 -7.50
CA ALA A 35 6.28 19.47 -6.77
C ALA A 35 5.58 18.89 -5.55
N THR A 36 5.68 19.58 -4.40
CA THR A 36 5.07 19.13 -3.14
C THR A 36 4.40 20.28 -2.41
N ARG A 37 3.32 19.97 -1.66
CA ARG A 37 2.65 20.87 -0.71
C ARG A 37 2.24 20.11 0.53
N THR A 38 2.35 20.78 1.68
CA THR A 38 2.02 20.21 2.99
C THR A 38 1.21 21.20 3.80
N ALA A 39 0.21 20.72 4.53
CA ALA A 39 -0.60 21.53 5.45
C ALA A 39 -1.06 20.72 6.66
N GLY A 40 -1.31 21.41 7.77
CA GLY A 40 -1.90 20.85 8.99
C GLY A 40 -0.87 20.27 9.95
N LEU A 41 -1.29 19.22 10.67
CA LEU A 41 -0.58 18.67 11.82
C LEU A 41 -0.18 17.19 11.56
N ALA A 42 1.06 16.87 11.92
CA ALA A 42 1.54 15.49 12.01
C ALA A 42 0.89 14.75 13.19
N GLN A 43 0.58 15.51 14.25
CA GLN A 43 -0.06 15.02 15.46
C GLN A 43 -0.96 16.11 16.04
N LYS A 44 -2.18 15.76 16.48
CA LYS A 44 -3.10 16.68 17.21
C LYS A 44 -2.98 16.51 18.72
N GLU A 45 -2.75 15.28 19.17
CA GLU A 45 -2.72 14.91 20.58
C GLU A 45 -1.67 13.81 20.83
N PRO A 46 -1.06 13.73 22.05
CA PRO A 46 -1.36 14.60 23.21
C PRO A 46 -0.89 16.05 23.03
N GLU A 47 0.08 16.30 22.17
CA GLU A 47 0.60 17.63 21.85
C GLU A 47 0.53 17.86 20.35
N ALA A 48 0.19 19.10 19.96
CA ALA A 48 0.12 19.45 18.54
C ALA A 48 1.52 19.58 17.94
N GLU A 49 1.73 18.90 16.80
CA GLU A 49 2.98 18.95 16.03
C GLU A 49 2.69 19.34 14.59
N PRO A 50 3.32 20.40 14.06
CA PRO A 50 3.18 20.78 12.65
C PRO A 50 3.68 19.71 11.71
N LEU A 51 2.95 19.47 10.63
CA LEU A 51 3.37 18.56 9.57
C LEU A 51 4.38 19.23 8.63
N THR A 52 5.42 18.50 8.24
CA THR A 52 6.41 18.91 7.23
C THR A 52 6.59 17.81 6.18
N ALA A 53 7.20 18.13 5.04
CA ALA A 53 7.49 17.17 3.99
C ALA A 53 8.51 16.07 4.40
N ALA A 54 9.26 16.28 5.49
CA ALA A 54 10.20 15.30 6.02
C ALA A 54 9.55 14.20 6.87
N HIS A 55 8.26 14.33 7.18
CA HIS A 55 7.58 13.34 8.00
C HIS A 55 7.34 12.02 7.24
N TRP A 56 7.50 10.94 7.97
CA TRP A 56 7.23 9.58 7.54
C TRP A 56 5.80 9.20 7.85
N PHE A 57 5.12 8.69 6.87
CA PHE A 57 3.74 8.19 7.00
C PHE A 57 3.73 6.67 7.02
N ASP A 58 2.88 6.07 7.84
CA ASP A 58 2.48 4.69 7.67
C ASP A 58 1.67 4.58 6.37
N LEU A 59 2.25 3.92 5.38
CA LEU A 59 1.67 3.79 4.05
C LEU A 59 0.52 2.78 3.97
N ALA A 60 0.33 1.99 5.03
CA ALA A 60 -0.69 0.96 5.11
C ALA A 60 -0.68 0.07 3.85
N SER A 61 -1.82 -0.14 3.20
CA SER A 61 -1.91 -1.02 2.02
C SER A 61 -1.16 -0.53 0.77
N VAL A 62 -0.63 0.68 0.73
CA VAL A 62 0.30 1.10 -0.34
C VAL A 62 1.60 0.28 -0.26
N SER A 63 1.90 -0.34 0.89
CA SER A 63 2.97 -1.35 1.05
C SER A 63 2.84 -2.50 0.05
N LYS A 64 1.61 -2.91 -0.28
CA LYS A 64 1.34 -3.99 -1.22
C LYS A 64 1.95 -3.72 -2.60
N VAL A 65 1.86 -2.49 -3.07
CA VAL A 65 2.29 -2.12 -4.42
C VAL A 65 3.75 -1.67 -4.47
N ILE A 66 4.19 -0.86 -3.50
CA ILE A 66 5.58 -0.38 -3.48
C ILE A 66 6.54 -1.52 -3.15
N ALA A 67 6.23 -2.32 -2.12
CA ALA A 67 7.12 -3.38 -1.64
C ALA A 67 6.76 -4.75 -2.24
N THR A 68 5.67 -5.37 -1.78
CA THR A 68 5.40 -6.79 -2.03
C THR A 68 5.24 -7.13 -3.51
N THR A 69 4.45 -6.34 -4.26
CA THR A 69 4.28 -6.56 -5.70
C THR A 69 5.61 -6.41 -6.43
N SER A 70 6.38 -5.35 -6.14
CA SER A 70 7.69 -5.13 -6.76
C SER A 70 8.66 -6.27 -6.45
N MET A 71 8.68 -6.76 -5.21
CA MET A 71 9.52 -7.90 -4.79
C MET A 71 9.13 -9.18 -5.56
N ILE A 72 7.84 -9.51 -5.63
CA ILE A 72 7.34 -10.70 -6.35
C ILE A 72 7.69 -10.60 -7.84
N LEU A 73 7.47 -9.45 -8.46
CA LEU A 73 7.79 -9.26 -9.88
C LEU A 73 9.30 -9.32 -10.12
N THR A 74 10.12 -8.80 -9.24
CA THR A 74 11.58 -8.91 -9.29
C THR A 74 12.02 -10.38 -9.19
N LEU A 75 11.44 -11.17 -8.30
CA LEU A 75 11.73 -12.60 -8.18
C LEU A 75 11.29 -13.38 -9.42
N ALA A 76 10.18 -12.98 -10.06
CA ALA A 76 9.73 -13.56 -11.33
C ALA A 76 10.70 -13.22 -12.47
N ASP A 77 11.15 -11.98 -12.59
CA ASP A 77 12.15 -11.56 -13.59
C ASP A 77 13.49 -12.30 -13.43
N GLN A 78 13.86 -12.63 -12.19
CA GLN A 78 15.05 -13.44 -11.88
C GLN A 78 14.85 -14.93 -12.14
N GLY A 79 13.67 -15.37 -12.58
CA GLY A 79 13.32 -16.78 -12.79
C GLY A 79 13.26 -17.62 -11.50
N ARG A 80 13.16 -16.96 -10.33
CA ARG A 80 13.07 -17.64 -9.03
C ARG A 80 11.66 -18.13 -8.72
N ILE A 81 10.66 -17.54 -9.34
CA ILE A 81 9.25 -17.94 -9.30
C ILE A 81 8.62 -17.80 -10.70
N ASP A 82 7.54 -18.54 -10.90
CA ASP A 82 6.59 -18.33 -11.99
C ASP A 82 5.26 -17.88 -11.36
N LEU A 83 4.72 -16.75 -11.82
CA LEU A 83 3.49 -16.17 -11.24
C LEU A 83 2.28 -17.11 -11.34
N ASP A 84 2.26 -18.01 -12.30
CA ASP A 84 1.17 -18.93 -12.57
C ASP A 84 1.35 -20.29 -11.88
N ARG A 85 2.45 -20.47 -11.14
CA ARG A 85 2.69 -21.64 -10.30
C ARG A 85 2.05 -21.47 -8.93
N PRO A 86 1.69 -22.59 -8.26
CA PRO A 86 1.12 -22.55 -6.91
C PRO A 86 2.06 -21.94 -5.87
N LEU A 87 1.49 -21.26 -4.87
CA LEU A 87 2.24 -20.77 -3.71
C LEU A 87 3.02 -21.87 -2.98
N THR A 88 2.58 -23.13 -3.10
CA THR A 88 3.26 -24.28 -2.49
C THR A 88 4.66 -24.54 -3.04
N ASP A 89 5.04 -23.97 -4.17
CA ASP A 89 6.42 -24.01 -4.66
C ASP A 89 7.37 -23.25 -3.72
N ALA A 90 6.88 -22.20 -3.04
CA ALA A 90 7.62 -21.45 -2.03
C ALA A 90 7.19 -21.77 -0.58
N ILE A 91 5.95 -22.22 -0.39
CA ILE A 91 5.36 -22.50 0.92
C ILE A 91 4.84 -23.96 0.92
N PRO A 92 5.73 -24.98 0.92
CA PRO A 92 5.32 -26.39 0.81
C PRO A 92 4.45 -26.86 1.97
N ASP A 93 4.57 -26.20 3.13
CA ASP A 93 3.81 -26.45 4.35
C ASP A 93 2.43 -25.73 4.39
N LEU A 94 2.01 -25.03 3.34
CA LEU A 94 0.67 -24.46 3.26
C LEU A 94 -0.38 -25.59 3.34
N ARG A 95 -1.24 -25.58 4.39
CA ARG A 95 -2.26 -26.61 4.65
C ARG A 95 -1.68 -28.03 4.58
N GLN A 96 -0.55 -28.27 5.23
CA GLN A 96 0.21 -29.54 5.12
C GLN A 96 -0.52 -30.77 5.66
N TYR A 97 -1.52 -30.58 6.52
CA TYR A 97 -2.27 -31.69 7.13
C TYR A 97 -3.47 -32.14 6.31
N ASP A 98 -3.82 -31.44 5.22
CA ASP A 98 -4.91 -31.79 4.31
C ASP A 98 -4.55 -31.55 2.85
N VAL A 99 -3.45 -32.15 2.41
CA VAL A 99 -2.86 -31.91 1.08
C VAL A 99 -3.83 -32.22 -0.07
N ALA A 100 -4.69 -33.21 0.10
CA ALA A 100 -5.57 -33.68 -0.96
C ALA A 100 -6.76 -32.75 -1.19
N ASN A 101 -7.29 -32.12 -0.13
CA ASN A 101 -8.55 -31.37 -0.19
C ASN A 101 -8.37 -29.85 -0.05
N ALA A 102 -7.21 -29.38 0.40
CA ALA A 102 -6.95 -27.96 0.66
C ALA A 102 -6.93 -27.15 -0.65
N ALA A 103 -7.97 -26.37 -0.87
CA ALA A 103 -8.08 -25.48 -2.03
C ALA A 103 -6.97 -24.41 -2.05
N GLU A 104 -6.52 -23.98 -0.87
CA GLU A 104 -5.43 -22.99 -0.69
C GLU A 104 -4.12 -23.41 -1.38
N ARG A 105 -3.87 -24.72 -1.49
CA ARG A 105 -2.65 -25.26 -2.12
C ARG A 105 -2.60 -25.06 -3.64
N ARG A 106 -3.74 -24.73 -4.26
CA ARG A 106 -3.84 -24.45 -5.70
C ARG A 106 -3.73 -22.97 -6.04
N LEU A 107 -3.77 -22.09 -5.04
CA LEU A 107 -3.63 -20.64 -5.23
C LEU A 107 -2.25 -20.32 -5.80
N THR A 108 -2.23 -19.54 -6.88
CA THR A 108 -1.00 -19.08 -7.53
C THR A 108 -0.56 -17.73 -6.98
N PHE A 109 0.69 -17.36 -7.25
CA PHE A 109 1.18 -16.01 -6.95
C PHE A 109 0.32 -14.96 -7.65
N ARG A 110 -0.05 -15.19 -8.92
CA ARG A 110 -0.91 -14.29 -9.69
C ARG A 110 -2.30 -14.15 -9.06
N ASP A 111 -2.94 -15.26 -8.63
CA ASP A 111 -4.25 -15.19 -7.98
C ASP A 111 -4.25 -14.28 -6.75
N CYS A 112 -3.18 -14.35 -5.95
CA CYS A 112 -3.01 -13.49 -4.79
C CYS A 112 -2.76 -12.02 -5.19
N LEU A 113 -1.89 -11.76 -6.17
CA LEU A 113 -1.60 -10.40 -6.65
C LEU A 113 -2.83 -9.68 -7.19
N VAL A 114 -3.72 -10.40 -7.90
CA VAL A 114 -4.93 -9.83 -8.51
C VAL A 114 -6.18 -10.00 -7.66
N HIS A 115 -6.05 -10.45 -6.41
CA HIS A 115 -7.17 -10.72 -5.50
C HIS A 115 -8.26 -11.61 -6.11
N ARG A 116 -7.87 -12.65 -6.87
CA ARG A 116 -8.76 -13.63 -7.49
C ARG A 116 -8.84 -14.93 -6.68
N THR A 117 -8.78 -14.81 -5.37
CA THR A 117 -8.86 -15.94 -4.43
C THR A 117 -10.19 -15.93 -3.70
N PHE A 118 -10.49 -17.02 -3.00
CA PHE A 118 -11.65 -17.14 -2.11
C PHE A 118 -11.34 -16.66 -0.67
N LEU A 119 -10.11 -16.16 -0.43
CA LEU A 119 -9.68 -15.76 0.91
C LEU A 119 -10.44 -14.52 1.40
N PRO A 120 -10.80 -14.45 2.71
CA PRO A 120 -11.57 -13.33 3.24
C PRO A 120 -10.82 -12.00 3.12
N ALA A 121 -11.56 -10.91 3.07
CA ALA A 121 -10.99 -9.56 2.98
C ALA A 121 -10.03 -9.28 4.14
N VAL A 122 -10.47 -9.55 5.35
CA VAL A 122 -9.74 -9.36 6.60
C VAL A 122 -10.08 -10.50 7.56
N GLU A 123 -9.10 -10.94 8.32
CA GLU A 123 -9.27 -11.79 9.51
C GLU A 123 -8.53 -11.10 10.67
N PRO A 124 -9.11 -10.98 11.87
CA PRO A 124 -8.45 -10.34 12.99
C PRO A 124 -7.41 -11.28 13.64
N ILE A 125 -6.33 -11.58 12.91
CA ILE A 125 -5.28 -12.53 13.26
C ILE A 125 -4.64 -12.18 14.60
N TYR A 126 -4.46 -10.89 14.89
CA TYR A 126 -3.89 -10.39 16.14
C TYR A 126 -4.63 -10.82 17.40
N THR A 127 -5.89 -11.27 17.27
CA THR A 127 -6.68 -11.78 18.43
C THR A 127 -6.34 -13.21 18.81
N TYR A 128 -5.56 -13.92 17.99
CA TYR A 128 -5.16 -15.32 18.26
C TYR A 128 -3.81 -15.43 18.97
N GLY A 129 -3.17 -14.31 19.31
CA GLY A 129 -1.91 -14.26 20.08
C GLY A 129 -1.02 -13.09 19.69
N ASP A 130 0.18 -13.10 20.24
CA ASP A 130 1.21 -12.06 20.08
C ASP A 130 2.59 -12.63 19.63
N ASP A 131 2.66 -13.93 19.36
CA ASP A 131 3.85 -14.57 18.81
C ASP A 131 3.79 -14.57 17.28
N PRO A 132 4.67 -13.81 16.58
CA PRO A 132 4.66 -13.71 15.13
C PRO A 132 4.78 -15.06 14.42
N ALA A 133 5.55 -16.00 14.94
CA ALA A 133 5.73 -17.33 14.34
C ALA A 133 4.44 -18.15 14.42
N ARG A 134 3.75 -18.10 15.56
CA ARG A 134 2.44 -18.76 15.74
C ARG A 134 1.37 -18.15 14.86
N LEU A 135 1.33 -16.82 14.72
CA LEU A 135 0.37 -16.16 13.86
C LEU A 135 0.61 -16.48 12.37
N ARG A 136 1.87 -16.57 11.94
CA ARG A 136 2.23 -17.04 10.59
C ARG A 136 1.80 -18.50 10.39
N ALA A 137 2.08 -19.39 11.34
CA ALA A 137 1.64 -20.78 11.28
C ALA A 137 0.10 -20.88 11.24
N PHE A 138 -0.61 -20.06 12.01
CA PHE A 138 -2.06 -19.98 11.95
C PHE A 138 -2.56 -19.65 10.54
N VAL A 139 -1.99 -18.62 9.89
CA VAL A 139 -2.35 -18.25 8.50
C VAL A 139 -2.11 -19.41 7.54
N LEU A 140 -1.00 -20.12 7.70
CA LEU A 140 -0.62 -21.22 6.80
C LEU A 140 -1.47 -22.48 7.00
N GLN A 141 -1.96 -22.74 8.22
CA GLN A 141 -2.64 -24.00 8.53
C GLN A 141 -4.16 -23.88 8.64
N ARG A 142 -4.70 -22.66 8.75
CA ARG A 142 -6.13 -22.43 8.83
C ARG A 142 -6.83 -22.85 7.55
N GLU A 143 -7.93 -23.55 7.68
CA GLU A 143 -8.90 -23.75 6.61
C GLU A 143 -9.67 -22.45 6.38
N TRP A 144 -9.48 -21.87 5.21
CA TRP A 144 -10.20 -20.67 4.79
C TRP A 144 -11.50 -21.08 4.10
N ARG A 145 -12.62 -20.51 4.55
CA ARG A 145 -13.92 -20.79 3.95
C ARG A 145 -13.98 -20.22 2.54
N ASP A 146 -14.54 -20.99 1.63
CA ASP A 146 -14.83 -20.52 0.27
C ASP A 146 -15.71 -19.27 0.30
N GLY A 147 -15.33 -18.28 -0.48
CA GLY A 147 -16.03 -17.01 -0.61
C GLY A 147 -15.87 -16.41 -2.01
N PRO A 148 -16.58 -15.33 -2.32
CA PRO A 148 -16.36 -14.60 -3.56
C PRO A 148 -14.96 -13.99 -3.57
N ALA A 149 -14.41 -13.79 -4.77
CA ALA A 149 -13.17 -13.05 -4.94
C ALA A 149 -13.35 -11.60 -4.45
N VAL A 150 -12.58 -11.22 -3.43
CA VAL A 150 -12.59 -9.89 -2.82
C VAL A 150 -11.16 -9.37 -2.62
N TYR A 151 -11.01 -8.07 -2.45
CA TYR A 151 -9.75 -7.52 -1.95
C TYR A 151 -9.42 -8.16 -0.59
N SER A 152 -8.26 -8.82 -0.48
CA SER A 152 -7.89 -9.61 0.70
C SER A 152 -6.47 -9.31 1.17
N ASP A 153 -6.33 -8.97 2.45
CA ASP A 153 -5.03 -8.81 3.11
C ASP A 153 -4.30 -10.14 3.24
N ILE A 154 -5.05 -11.25 3.38
CA ILE A 154 -4.48 -12.59 3.51
C ILE A 154 -3.66 -12.98 2.28
N ASN A 155 -4.10 -12.59 1.08
CA ASN A 155 -3.34 -12.79 -0.15
C ASN A 155 -1.92 -12.24 -0.03
N PHE A 156 -1.80 -11.02 0.46
CA PHE A 156 -0.50 -10.34 0.57
C PHE A 156 0.30 -10.79 1.78
N ILE A 157 -0.34 -11.25 2.85
CA ILE A 157 0.36 -11.95 3.95
C ILE A 157 1.03 -13.22 3.42
N LEU A 158 0.32 -14.04 2.63
CA LEU A 158 0.89 -15.24 2.01
C LEU A 158 2.03 -14.89 1.03
N LEU A 159 1.88 -13.85 0.21
CA LEU A 159 2.96 -13.39 -0.67
C LEU A 159 4.19 -12.93 0.13
N GLY A 160 3.99 -12.23 1.24
CA GLY A 160 5.08 -11.83 2.14
C GLY A 160 5.82 -13.04 2.71
N ILE A 161 5.09 -14.04 3.20
CA ILE A 161 5.69 -15.30 3.67
C ILE A 161 6.46 -16.01 2.56
N ALA A 162 5.90 -16.03 1.34
CA ALA A 162 6.58 -16.62 0.18
C ALA A 162 7.91 -15.90 -0.13
N ILE A 163 7.92 -14.57 -0.15
CA ILE A 163 9.15 -13.79 -0.37
C ILE A 163 10.21 -14.17 0.66
N GLU A 164 9.88 -14.19 1.95
CA GLU A 164 10.82 -14.53 3.02
C GLU A 164 11.35 -15.97 2.86
N ARG A 165 10.51 -16.93 2.48
CA ARG A 165 10.92 -18.32 2.23
C ARG A 165 11.85 -18.46 1.02
N ILE A 166 11.58 -17.73 -0.06
CA ILE A 166 12.39 -17.74 -1.28
C ILE A 166 13.73 -17.05 -1.05
N THR A 167 13.73 -15.92 -0.35
CA THR A 167 14.95 -15.12 -0.17
C THR A 167 15.81 -15.57 1.01
N GLY A 168 15.20 -16.18 2.02
CA GLY A 168 15.84 -16.49 3.30
C GLY A 168 16.05 -15.25 4.19
N ALA A 169 15.49 -14.11 3.83
CA ALA A 169 15.62 -12.83 4.53
C ALA A 169 14.24 -12.28 4.93
N SER A 170 14.20 -11.45 5.98
CA SER A 170 12.98 -10.73 6.35
C SER A 170 12.58 -9.73 5.26
N LEU A 171 11.27 -9.48 5.12
CA LEU A 171 10.79 -8.36 4.29
C LEU A 171 11.41 -7.02 4.71
N ALA A 172 11.67 -6.85 6.00
CA ALA A 172 12.30 -5.64 6.54
C ALA A 172 13.71 -5.38 5.99
N ASP A 173 14.41 -6.42 5.55
CA ASP A 173 15.78 -6.34 5.02
C ASP A 173 15.83 -6.08 3.50
N TRP A 174 14.68 -6.01 2.83
CA TRP A 174 14.64 -5.75 1.40
C TRP A 174 15.13 -4.32 1.10
N PRO A 175 16.03 -4.15 0.10
CA PRO A 175 16.53 -2.82 -0.25
C PRO A 175 15.44 -1.99 -0.91
N LEU A 176 14.84 -1.11 -0.12
CA LEU A 176 13.96 -0.03 -0.55
C LEU A 176 14.78 1.25 -0.71
N GLY A 177 14.25 2.26 -1.35
CA GLY A 177 14.92 3.57 -1.43
C GLY A 177 15.15 4.21 -0.04
N PRO A 178 15.99 5.23 0.06
CA PRO A 178 16.41 5.82 1.35
C PRO A 178 15.25 6.40 2.18
N ASP A 179 14.15 6.74 1.54
CA ASP A 179 12.96 7.35 2.13
C ASP A 179 11.79 6.38 2.26
N LEU A 180 12.06 5.07 2.19
CA LEU A 180 11.13 3.96 2.39
C LEU A 180 11.73 2.95 3.36
N SER A 181 10.96 2.48 4.35
CA SER A 181 11.45 1.53 5.36
C SER A 181 10.32 0.71 5.95
N PHE A 182 10.55 -0.57 6.17
CA PHE A 182 9.77 -1.35 7.13
C PHE A 182 10.26 -1.07 8.55
N GLY A 183 9.33 -1.10 9.53
CA GLY A 183 9.63 -0.84 10.93
C GLY A 183 9.72 0.64 11.27
N PRO A 184 10.22 0.97 12.47
CA PRO A 184 10.29 2.35 12.94
C PRO A 184 11.08 3.23 11.95
N PRO A 185 10.49 4.34 11.47
CA PRO A 185 11.17 5.20 10.51
C PRO A 185 12.36 5.94 11.15
N PRO A 186 13.41 6.25 10.38
CA PRO A 186 14.61 6.92 10.90
C PRO A 186 14.41 8.42 11.15
N GLY A 187 13.23 8.97 10.83
CA GLY A 187 12.92 10.41 10.96
C GLY A 187 11.60 10.66 11.68
N PRO A 188 11.15 11.93 11.73
CA PRO A 188 9.90 12.28 12.38
C PRO A 188 8.73 11.55 11.71
N ALA A 189 7.87 10.92 12.52
CA ALA A 189 6.74 10.17 12.04
C ALA A 189 5.42 10.91 12.27
N VAL A 190 4.45 10.64 11.41
CA VAL A 190 3.09 11.12 11.56
C VAL A 190 2.32 10.20 12.52
N ALA A 191 1.55 10.77 13.44
CA ALA A 191 0.67 10.02 14.32
C ALA A 191 -0.53 9.47 13.51
N THR A 192 -0.84 8.19 13.72
CA THR A 192 -2.00 7.53 13.11
C THR A 192 -3.18 7.54 14.07
N GLU A 193 -3.36 6.58 14.93
CA GLU A 193 -4.56 6.46 15.74
C GLU A 193 -4.25 6.41 17.24
N ARG A 194 -5.16 6.91 18.07
CA ARG A 194 -5.22 6.52 19.48
C ARG A 194 -5.81 5.12 19.55
N CYS A 195 -4.95 4.13 19.49
CA CYS A 195 -5.34 2.73 19.45
C CYS A 195 -5.83 2.27 20.83
N ALA A 196 -7.10 1.88 20.92
CA ALA A 196 -7.67 1.36 22.17
C ALA A 196 -7.03 0.03 22.58
N TRP A 197 -6.71 -0.83 21.62
CA TRP A 197 -6.08 -2.12 21.87
C TRP A 197 -4.66 -1.96 22.46
N ARG A 198 -3.87 -1.01 21.95
CA ARG A 198 -2.49 -0.75 22.41
C ARG A 198 -2.41 0.29 23.52
N GLY A 199 -3.53 0.99 23.86
CA GLY A 199 -3.62 1.96 24.95
C GLY A 199 -2.82 3.26 24.74
N ARG A 200 -2.44 3.60 23.49
CA ARG A 200 -1.63 4.79 23.17
C ARG A 200 -1.90 5.35 21.78
N VAL A 201 -1.40 6.57 21.54
CA VAL A 201 -1.31 7.13 20.18
C VAL A 201 -0.17 6.43 19.44
N LEU A 202 -0.47 5.89 18.26
CA LEU A 202 0.51 5.22 17.40
C LEU A 202 1.27 6.27 16.58
N LYS A 203 2.60 6.27 16.69
CA LYS A 203 3.48 7.18 15.98
C LYS A 203 4.82 6.50 15.70
N GLY A 204 5.16 6.31 14.43
CA GLY A 204 6.36 5.57 14.04
C GLY A 204 6.27 4.06 14.29
N GLU A 205 5.09 3.57 14.56
CA GLU A 205 4.75 2.14 14.68
C GLU A 205 3.57 1.81 13.75
N VAL A 206 3.55 0.58 13.27
CA VAL A 206 2.56 0.13 12.28
C VAL A 206 1.15 0.23 12.84
N HIS A 207 0.25 0.88 12.07
CA HIS A 207 -1.15 1.03 12.44
C HIS A 207 -1.92 -0.30 12.38
N ASP A 208 -1.73 -1.07 11.30
CA ASP A 208 -2.42 -2.35 11.09
C ASP A 208 -2.12 -3.33 12.23
N GLU A 209 -3.17 -3.84 12.87
CA GLU A 209 -3.07 -4.69 14.05
C GLU A 209 -2.43 -6.05 13.71
N ASN A 210 -2.82 -6.65 12.57
CA ASN A 210 -2.26 -7.93 12.13
C ASN A 210 -0.78 -7.80 11.82
N CYS A 211 -0.43 -6.75 11.07
CA CYS A 211 0.97 -6.48 10.73
C CYS A 211 1.81 -6.26 11.98
N ALA A 212 1.33 -5.46 12.94
CA ALA A 212 2.03 -5.20 14.20
C ALA A 212 2.24 -6.48 15.02
N ALA A 213 1.20 -7.32 15.18
CA ALA A 213 1.28 -8.59 15.91
C ALA A 213 2.18 -9.62 15.20
N MET A 214 2.28 -9.54 13.87
CA MET A 214 3.11 -10.44 13.05
C MET A 214 4.56 -9.95 12.87
N GLY A 215 5.01 -8.93 13.61
CA GLY A 215 6.40 -8.47 13.63
C GLY A 215 6.67 -7.15 12.88
N GLY A 216 5.63 -6.44 12.43
CA GLY A 216 5.74 -5.07 11.89
C GLY A 216 6.12 -4.98 10.40
N ALA A 217 6.55 -6.07 9.78
CA ALA A 217 6.81 -6.14 8.35
C ALA A 217 6.09 -7.36 7.76
N THR A 218 5.03 -7.11 7.02
CA THR A 218 4.25 -8.16 6.35
C THR A 218 3.94 -7.74 4.92
N GLY A 219 3.52 -8.68 4.08
CA GLY A 219 3.28 -8.38 2.68
C GLY A 219 2.13 -7.40 2.42
N HIS A 220 1.18 -7.23 3.37
CA HIS A 220 0.00 -6.40 3.19
C HIS A 220 0.12 -4.98 3.75
N ALA A 221 1.04 -4.75 4.70
CA ALA A 221 1.25 -3.48 5.41
C ALA A 221 2.63 -3.42 6.07
N GLY A 222 2.95 -2.33 6.76
CA GLY A 222 4.16 -2.14 7.56
C GLY A 222 5.20 -1.23 6.94
N LEU A 223 5.02 -0.80 5.69
CA LEU A 223 5.92 0.15 5.04
C LEU A 223 5.64 1.58 5.52
N PHE A 224 6.69 2.27 5.90
CA PHE A 224 6.72 3.71 6.10
C PHE A 224 7.42 4.39 4.94
N GLY A 225 7.02 5.65 4.67
CA GLY A 225 7.68 6.44 3.65
C GLY A 225 7.43 7.93 3.79
N THR A 226 8.38 8.72 3.29
CA THR A 226 8.19 10.16 3.04
C THR A 226 7.51 10.38 1.69
N VAL A 227 7.06 11.61 1.45
CA VAL A 227 6.55 11.97 0.12
C VAL A 227 7.64 11.79 -0.95
N ALA A 228 8.89 12.06 -0.64
CA ALA A 228 10.03 11.89 -1.56
C ALA A 228 10.23 10.41 -1.95
N GLY A 229 10.22 9.50 -0.99
CA GLY A 229 10.39 8.07 -1.26
C GLY A 229 9.27 7.49 -2.13
N VAL A 230 8.01 7.89 -1.86
CA VAL A 230 6.87 7.45 -2.67
C VAL A 230 6.94 8.01 -4.10
N LEU A 231 7.37 9.27 -4.27
CA LEU A 231 7.54 9.86 -5.60
C LEU A 231 8.73 9.28 -6.36
N ASP A 232 9.83 8.93 -5.69
CA ASP A 232 10.98 8.29 -6.35
C ASP A 232 10.60 6.90 -6.88
N PHE A 233 9.88 6.11 -6.09
CA PHE A 233 9.30 4.85 -6.56
C PHE A 233 8.38 5.07 -7.79
N ALA A 234 7.47 6.04 -7.72
CA ALA A 234 6.54 6.33 -8.82
C ALA A 234 7.26 6.78 -10.10
N ARG A 235 8.33 7.57 -9.96
CA ARG A 235 9.19 7.99 -11.07
C ARG A 235 9.85 6.77 -11.73
N GLY A 236 10.38 5.84 -10.93
CA GLY A 236 10.97 4.60 -11.45
C GLY A 236 9.98 3.74 -12.27
N VAL A 237 8.68 3.77 -11.92
CA VAL A 237 7.64 3.13 -12.73
C VAL A 237 7.36 3.92 -14.01
N LEU A 238 7.31 5.26 -13.95
CA LEU A 238 7.03 6.13 -15.11
C LEU A 238 8.14 6.10 -16.16
N ASP A 239 9.40 6.11 -15.75
CA ASP A 239 10.56 6.13 -16.66
C ASP A 239 11.05 4.73 -17.03
N GLY A 240 10.49 3.68 -16.39
CA GLY A 240 10.84 2.28 -16.64
C GLY A 240 12.16 1.84 -16.00
N SER A 241 12.76 2.65 -15.13
CA SER A 241 14.02 2.29 -14.44
C SER A 241 13.80 1.38 -13.22
N GLY A 242 12.59 1.39 -12.64
CA GLY A 242 12.28 0.65 -11.41
C GLY A 242 11.78 -0.77 -11.64
N LEU A 243 11.26 -1.10 -12.82
CA LEU A 243 10.66 -2.40 -13.14
C LEU A 243 11.04 -2.83 -14.56
N SER A 244 11.15 -4.15 -14.78
CA SER A 244 11.33 -4.69 -16.13
C SER A 244 10.11 -4.41 -17.03
N PRO A 245 10.25 -4.49 -18.37
CA PRO A 245 9.11 -4.40 -19.28
C PRO A 245 8.02 -5.45 -18.99
N ALA A 246 8.38 -6.66 -18.56
CA ALA A 246 7.42 -7.71 -18.19
C ALA A 246 6.67 -7.33 -16.90
N ALA A 247 7.37 -6.86 -15.89
CA ALA A 247 6.79 -6.38 -14.64
C ALA A 247 5.87 -5.15 -14.86
N LEU A 248 6.29 -4.19 -15.69
CA LEU A 248 5.44 -3.07 -16.10
C LEU A 248 4.17 -3.55 -16.81
N GLY A 249 4.28 -4.50 -17.74
CA GLY A 249 3.13 -5.13 -18.38
C GLY A 249 2.17 -5.76 -17.35
N ALA A 250 2.70 -6.46 -16.35
CA ALA A 250 1.90 -7.13 -15.33
C ALA A 250 1.11 -6.14 -14.43
N ILE A 251 1.69 -4.99 -14.09
CA ILE A 251 1.01 -3.98 -13.27
C ILE A 251 0.04 -3.08 -14.06
N LEU A 252 0.17 -3.01 -15.38
CA LEU A 252 -0.68 -2.17 -16.23
C LEU A 252 -1.82 -2.94 -16.90
N THR A 253 -1.76 -4.29 -16.94
CA THR A 253 -2.75 -5.11 -17.64
C THR A 253 -3.81 -5.64 -16.67
N PRO A 254 -5.08 -5.27 -16.82
CA PRO A 254 -6.18 -5.82 -16.02
C PRO A 254 -6.35 -7.33 -16.21
N VAL A 255 -6.54 -8.06 -15.12
CA VAL A 255 -6.69 -9.52 -15.09
C VAL A 255 -8.01 -9.93 -14.41
N ASN A 256 -8.43 -9.21 -13.37
CA ASN A 256 -9.63 -9.49 -12.60
C ASN A 256 -10.44 -8.21 -12.39
N GLY A 257 -11.40 -7.93 -13.30
CA GLY A 257 -12.07 -6.64 -13.34
C GLY A 257 -11.05 -5.50 -13.52
N PRO A 258 -11.06 -4.45 -12.68
CA PRO A 258 -10.06 -3.37 -12.76
C PRO A 258 -8.70 -3.76 -12.15
N ARG A 259 -8.55 -4.96 -11.57
CA ARG A 259 -7.34 -5.34 -10.85
C ARG A 259 -6.27 -5.88 -11.78
N THR A 260 -5.06 -5.39 -11.57
CA THR A 260 -3.82 -5.88 -12.17
C THR A 260 -2.97 -6.56 -11.09
N CYS A 261 -1.73 -6.92 -11.38
CA CYS A 261 -0.82 -7.42 -10.35
C CYS A 261 -0.55 -6.33 -9.29
N GLY A 262 -1.23 -6.43 -8.17
CA GLY A 262 -1.14 -5.53 -7.00
C GLY A 262 -1.91 -4.22 -7.12
N TRP A 263 -2.21 -3.74 -8.31
CA TRP A 263 -2.79 -2.43 -8.55
C TRP A 263 -4.25 -2.49 -9.02
N GLU A 264 -4.84 -1.33 -9.15
CA GLU A 264 -6.15 -1.12 -9.72
C GLU A 264 -6.06 -0.07 -10.82
N VAL A 265 -6.57 -0.37 -12.03
CA VAL A 265 -6.67 0.61 -13.11
C VAL A 265 -7.91 1.47 -12.93
N ARG A 266 -7.92 2.65 -13.56
CA ARG A 266 -9.07 3.56 -13.55
C ARG A 266 -10.36 2.85 -13.95
N HIS A 267 -11.39 3.07 -13.16
CA HIS A 267 -12.78 2.65 -13.40
C HIS A 267 -13.76 3.71 -12.89
N ALA A 268 -15.09 3.48 -12.99
CA ALA A 268 -16.10 4.51 -12.69
C ALA A 268 -16.01 5.07 -11.26
N ASP A 269 -15.85 4.21 -10.26
CA ASP A 269 -15.93 4.58 -8.84
C ASP A 269 -14.58 4.52 -8.12
N TRP A 270 -13.46 4.71 -8.84
CA TRP A 270 -12.15 4.56 -8.25
C TRP A 270 -11.63 5.84 -7.57
N SER A 271 -10.56 5.67 -6.81
CA SER A 271 -10.03 6.68 -5.90
C SER A 271 -9.18 7.79 -6.56
N GLY A 272 -8.77 7.63 -7.81
CA GLY A 272 -7.83 8.54 -8.48
C GLY A 272 -8.46 9.70 -9.27
N GLY A 273 -9.82 9.81 -9.25
CA GLY A 273 -10.53 10.81 -10.05
C GLY A 273 -10.82 10.34 -11.48
N GLN A 274 -11.55 11.15 -12.25
CA GLN A 274 -12.04 10.77 -13.57
C GLN A 274 -11.32 11.47 -14.72
N ARG A 275 -10.43 12.43 -14.45
CA ARG A 275 -9.70 13.20 -15.47
C ARG A 275 -8.40 12.57 -15.94
N CYS A 276 -7.86 11.59 -15.18
CA CYS A 276 -6.66 10.86 -15.56
C CYS A 276 -6.92 9.92 -16.76
N SER A 277 -5.87 9.37 -17.36
CA SER A 277 -6.00 8.45 -18.51
C SER A 277 -6.62 7.11 -18.08
N PRO A 278 -7.21 6.34 -19.01
CA PRO A 278 -7.72 4.99 -18.73
C PRO A 278 -6.64 4.02 -18.25
N ALA A 279 -5.39 4.24 -18.64
CA ALA A 279 -4.25 3.40 -18.24
C ALA A 279 -3.69 3.75 -16.84
N THR A 280 -4.26 4.73 -16.16
CA THR A 280 -3.80 5.13 -14.82
C THR A 280 -4.04 3.99 -13.84
N ILE A 281 -3.00 3.64 -13.11
CA ILE A 281 -3.05 2.69 -12.00
C ILE A 281 -2.97 3.40 -10.65
N GLY A 282 -3.52 2.80 -9.61
CA GLY A 282 -3.46 3.37 -8.26
C GLY A 282 -3.69 2.35 -7.17
N HIS A 283 -3.34 2.76 -5.95
CA HIS A 283 -3.65 2.02 -4.74
C HIS A 283 -3.80 2.98 -3.55
N THR A 284 -4.62 2.60 -2.59
CA THR A 284 -4.88 3.41 -1.40
C THR A 284 -4.51 2.69 -0.12
N GLY A 285 -4.17 3.46 0.94
CA GLY A 285 -3.89 2.96 2.27
C GLY A 285 -4.97 3.36 3.27
N PHE A 286 -5.23 2.50 4.23
CA PHE A 286 -6.25 2.71 5.27
C PHE A 286 -6.00 3.97 6.11
N THR A 287 -4.76 4.27 6.40
CA THR A 287 -4.31 5.46 7.16
C THR A 287 -4.64 6.79 6.48
N GLY A 288 -5.01 6.76 5.20
CA GLY A 288 -5.35 7.93 4.39
C GLY A 288 -4.33 8.25 3.31
N THR A 289 -3.44 7.32 3.03
CA THR A 289 -2.43 7.41 1.97
C THR A 289 -2.98 6.93 0.63
N GLY A 290 -2.28 7.26 -0.45
CA GLY A 290 -2.60 6.78 -1.79
C GLY A 290 -1.54 7.19 -2.80
N LEU A 291 -1.39 6.37 -3.83
CA LEU A 291 -0.46 6.57 -4.94
C LEU A 291 -1.17 6.24 -6.25
N TRP A 292 -1.02 7.11 -7.23
CA TRP A 292 -1.59 6.97 -8.58
C TRP A 292 -0.54 7.34 -9.62
N ILE A 293 -0.47 6.55 -10.69
CA ILE A 293 0.52 6.69 -11.76
C ILE A 293 -0.22 6.67 -13.09
N ASP A 294 -0.10 7.74 -13.86
CA ASP A 294 -0.67 7.91 -15.20
C ASP A 294 0.46 7.80 -16.25
N PRO A 295 0.69 6.60 -16.81
CA PRO A 295 1.79 6.38 -17.74
C PRO A 295 1.58 7.09 -19.09
N GLU A 296 0.34 7.31 -19.52
CA GLU A 296 0.06 8.02 -20.79
C GLU A 296 0.39 9.51 -20.69
N ARG A 297 0.12 10.12 -19.53
CA ARG A 297 0.45 11.52 -19.26
C ARG A 297 1.89 11.72 -18.76
N GLY A 298 2.59 10.63 -18.41
CA GLY A 298 3.91 10.70 -17.81
C GLY A 298 3.91 11.41 -16.46
N LEU A 299 2.88 11.18 -15.64
CA LEU A 299 2.61 11.87 -14.40
C LEU A 299 2.24 10.88 -13.29
N ALA A 300 2.72 11.11 -12.07
CA ALA A 300 2.26 10.40 -10.89
C ALA A 300 2.02 11.36 -9.73
N TRP A 301 1.11 10.98 -8.83
CA TRP A 301 0.85 11.75 -7.61
C TRP A 301 0.59 10.84 -6.41
N THR A 302 0.96 11.34 -5.25
CA THR A 302 0.67 10.71 -3.96
C THR A 302 0.00 11.69 -3.03
N LEU A 303 -1.02 11.22 -2.32
CA LEU A 303 -1.70 11.94 -1.25
C LEU A 303 -1.44 11.20 0.06
N LEU A 304 -0.70 11.80 0.97
CA LEU A 304 -0.37 11.22 2.26
C LEU A 304 -1.09 12.00 3.36
N THR A 305 -2.00 11.36 4.07
CA THR A 305 -2.76 11.96 5.18
C THR A 305 -2.71 11.07 6.42
N ASN A 306 -3.03 11.66 7.56
CA ASN A 306 -3.26 10.93 8.80
C ASN A 306 -4.74 10.95 9.19
N ARG A 307 -5.62 10.65 8.23
CA ARG A 307 -7.09 10.72 8.41
C ARG A 307 -7.60 9.94 9.63
N VAL A 308 -6.90 8.89 10.03
CA VAL A 308 -7.26 8.04 11.17
C VAL A 308 -6.88 8.66 12.53
N HIS A 309 -6.14 9.78 12.53
CA HIS A 309 -5.76 10.46 13.74
C HIS A 309 -6.85 11.48 14.18
N PRO A 310 -7.27 11.50 15.44
CA PRO A 310 -6.91 10.57 16.50
C PRO A 310 -7.75 9.27 16.49
N THR A 311 -8.76 9.14 15.62
CA THR A 311 -9.62 7.96 15.56
C THR A 311 -10.07 7.65 14.13
N ARG A 312 -10.14 6.35 13.79
CA ARG A 312 -10.69 5.83 12.53
C ARG A 312 -12.21 5.92 12.43
N HIS A 313 -12.90 6.13 13.56
CA HIS A 313 -14.36 6.01 13.67
C HIS A 313 -15.13 7.29 13.31
N ARG A 314 -14.45 8.30 12.77
CA ARG A 314 -15.10 9.51 12.24
C ARG A 314 -15.04 9.51 10.72
N ASP A 315 -16.03 10.13 10.09
CA ASP A 315 -15.94 10.42 8.65
C ASP A 315 -14.90 11.53 8.42
N SER A 316 -13.87 11.20 7.67
CA SER A 316 -12.78 12.11 7.28
C SER A 316 -12.96 12.68 5.87
N GLY A 317 -14.02 12.30 5.15
CA GLY A 317 -14.23 12.68 3.76
C GLY A 317 -13.17 12.12 2.78
N ILE A 318 -12.33 11.17 3.19
CA ILE A 318 -11.19 10.70 2.38
C ILE A 318 -11.62 10.09 1.04
N PHE A 319 -12.78 9.45 0.97
CA PHE A 319 -13.28 8.81 -0.24
C PHE A 319 -13.72 9.82 -1.32
N THR A 320 -14.09 11.03 -0.92
CA THR A 320 -14.38 12.15 -1.85
C THR A 320 -13.15 13.01 -2.09
N LEU A 321 -12.27 13.13 -1.10
CA LEU A 321 -11.06 13.94 -1.20
C LEU A 321 -10.07 13.39 -2.23
N ARG A 322 -9.81 12.08 -2.21
CA ARG A 322 -8.85 11.45 -3.13
C ARG A 322 -9.17 11.70 -4.60
N PRO A 323 -10.39 11.41 -5.11
CA PRO A 323 -10.73 11.69 -6.50
C PRO A 323 -10.72 13.19 -6.82
N ALA A 324 -11.14 14.06 -5.89
CA ALA A 324 -11.09 15.50 -6.09
C ALA A 324 -9.65 16.02 -6.25
N VAL A 325 -8.70 15.50 -5.46
CA VAL A 325 -7.28 15.83 -5.61
C VAL A 325 -6.72 15.29 -6.90
N GLY A 326 -7.03 14.04 -7.29
CA GLY A 326 -6.59 13.48 -8.57
C GLY A 326 -7.07 14.32 -9.77
N ASP A 327 -8.34 14.71 -9.78
CA ASP A 327 -8.89 15.58 -10.83
C ASP A 327 -8.25 16.98 -10.84
N ALA A 328 -7.92 17.54 -9.67
CA ALA A 328 -7.21 18.80 -9.54
C ALA A 328 -5.77 18.72 -10.05
N VAL A 329 -5.04 17.62 -9.72
CA VAL A 329 -3.69 17.35 -10.23
C VAL A 329 -3.69 17.32 -11.76
N ILE A 330 -4.60 16.56 -12.37
CA ILE A 330 -4.69 16.47 -13.84
C ILE A 330 -5.07 17.81 -14.48
N ALA A 331 -5.95 18.59 -13.84
CA ALA A 331 -6.32 19.91 -14.34
C ALA A 331 -5.17 20.94 -14.25
N ALA A 332 -4.29 20.80 -13.25
CA ALA A 332 -3.15 21.69 -13.02
C ALA A 332 -1.90 21.30 -13.84
N ALA A 333 -1.85 20.08 -14.37
CA ALA A 333 -0.79 19.61 -15.26
C ALA A 333 -1.02 20.16 -16.67
N ARG A 334 -0.26 21.20 -17.06
CA ARG A 334 -0.30 21.84 -18.39
C ARG A 334 0.95 21.51 -19.19
#